data_f5c23feb5a7273f7880a765e64a54ba2
#
_entry.id   f5c23feb5a7273f7880a765e64a54ba2
#
_cell.length_a   1.000
_cell.length_b   1.000
_cell.length_c   1.000
_cell.angle_alpha   90.00
_cell.angle_beta   90.00
_cell.angle_gamma   90.00
#
_symmetry.space_group_name_H-M   'P 1'
#
loop_
_entity.id
_entity.type
_entity.pdbx_description
1 polymer ?
#
loop_
_entity_poly.entity_id
_entity_poly.type
_entity_poly.pdbx_seq_one_letter_code
_entity_poly.pdbx_strand_id
1 'polypeptide(L)'
;MKEKVLMLLACLWLGIGFSMAQAPKTVAGVVTSADDGEPIIGASVLVEGTTMGAITDVDGKFAINNVPADAKALIVSYLGMITQRVGIQRGTITVTMKSDTKVLDEVVVTAQGLNRKQKALGYSTQKVAGEDLTISRQTDLGNAMAGKVSGARFIGGASSGFDAGTIILRGAGSIPSSSQSDNPANEPIYVVDGAITNKNSINMDDVESINVLKGPAATALYGSRGGAGAIIITTKAGQSEKGLLEVSHTLQAETYYNHFNMQKLYGGGGYGGTEKGNRAQDIYDLYSGDIPGLQGAYVYDYNEDTSWGAAYDPAVKYVTPLSLDETSDYYGKPATWQHGLDLRDLYRTGVTNTTNVSFSKSVKDFNTRVSFTNSYRTGVQPNSDAIRRFLGFKTNFKPTPWMNVSLDYKYTYRQDHNAAESGYNGSRTVLQEYTQWGQTNVNLKDYKDYKRPDGSWRTWNINSVNNQSAAFHDNPYALFHEYNHRTIYQWNVFSGDVSVDLPYNLKAGVRVNGNIRGYKLERERPSGSINFRSNYRQDQSSLIDLTVQGRLTWGQSFFKDKLTVDAALFAEVRDYTYDNLYAYTNTNYDLSLDNYYNLA
;
A
#
# COMPACT_ATOMS: atom_id res chain seq x y z
N MET A 1 35.06 -59.46 -11.47
CA MET A 1 34.86 -58.03 -11.84
C MET A 1 34.66 -57.81 -13.34
N LYS A 2 35.32 -58.55 -14.21
CA LYS A 2 35.16 -58.36 -15.69
C LYS A 2 33.77 -58.65 -16.26
N GLU A 3 33.09 -59.64 -15.73
CA GLU A 3 31.71 -59.99 -16.22
C GLU A 3 30.64 -58.97 -15.79
N LYS A 4 30.78 -58.33 -14.63
CA LYS A 4 29.84 -57.29 -14.20
C LYS A 4 29.97 -55.98 -14.99
N VAL A 5 31.22 -55.66 -15.45
CA VAL A 5 31.48 -54.49 -16.29
C VAL A 5 30.95 -54.70 -17.73
N LEU A 6 31.04 -55.97 -18.23
CA LEU A 6 30.49 -56.31 -19.55
C LEU A 6 28.98 -56.24 -19.59
N MET A 7 28.31 -56.67 -18.47
CA MET A 7 26.87 -56.60 -18.33
C MET A 7 26.37 -55.14 -18.22
N LEU A 8 27.13 -54.27 -17.57
CA LEU A 8 26.82 -52.83 -17.48
C LEU A 8 27.00 -52.12 -18.85
N LEU A 9 28.01 -52.50 -19.60
CA LEU A 9 28.23 -51.98 -20.96
C LEU A 9 27.17 -52.51 -21.94
N ALA A 10 26.70 -53.74 -21.81
CA ALA A 10 25.61 -54.31 -22.61
C ALA A 10 24.25 -53.63 -22.31
N CYS A 11 23.99 -53.29 -21.03
CA CYS A 11 22.82 -52.50 -20.65
C CYS A 11 22.89 -51.05 -21.14
N LEU A 12 24.06 -50.46 -21.21
CA LEU A 12 24.26 -49.11 -21.78
C LEU A 12 24.03 -49.09 -23.32
N TRP A 13 24.40 -50.18 -24.00
CA TRP A 13 24.17 -50.29 -25.45
C TRP A 13 22.71 -50.64 -25.82
N LEU A 14 21.97 -51.34 -24.97
CA LEU A 14 20.54 -51.60 -25.15
C LEU A 14 19.67 -50.40 -24.79
N GLY A 15 20.17 -49.45 -24.02
CA GLY A 15 19.51 -48.17 -23.69
C GLY A 15 19.52 -47.12 -24.78
N ILE A 16 20.29 -47.30 -25.86
CA ILE A 16 20.22 -46.46 -27.07
C ILE A 16 19.19 -47.05 -28.02
N GLY A 17 17.99 -47.30 -27.52
CA GLY A 17 16.81 -47.60 -28.30
C GLY A 17 16.31 -46.36 -29.01
N PHE A 18 16.41 -46.36 -30.30
CA PHE A 18 15.73 -45.60 -31.32
C PHE A 18 14.78 -44.49 -30.74
N SER A 19 15.30 -43.36 -30.37
CA SER A 19 14.56 -42.10 -30.43
C SER A 19 14.33 -41.83 -31.92
N MET A 20 13.27 -42.34 -32.49
CA MET A 20 12.73 -41.87 -33.76
C MET A 20 12.44 -40.39 -33.52
N ALA A 21 13.35 -39.51 -33.94
CA ALA A 21 13.08 -38.09 -34.03
C ALA A 21 11.94 -37.93 -35.05
N GLN A 22 10.72 -37.84 -34.55
CA GLN A 22 9.59 -37.42 -35.37
C GLN A 22 9.91 -36.06 -35.92
N ALA A 23 9.82 -35.90 -37.24
CA ALA A 23 10.07 -34.65 -37.91
C ALA A 23 9.25 -33.53 -37.28
N PRO A 24 9.85 -32.37 -36.97
CA PRO A 24 9.17 -31.28 -36.36
C PRO A 24 7.98 -30.84 -37.21
N LYS A 25 6.78 -30.88 -36.62
CA LYS A 25 5.54 -30.49 -37.29
C LYS A 25 5.38 -28.99 -37.24
N THR A 26 5.32 -28.34 -38.39
CA THR A 26 4.90 -26.94 -38.47
C THR A 26 3.39 -26.85 -38.57
N VAL A 27 2.78 -26.03 -37.76
CA VAL A 27 1.34 -25.73 -37.78
C VAL A 27 1.18 -24.27 -38.20
N ALA A 28 0.46 -24.04 -39.29
CA ALA A 28 0.21 -22.71 -39.83
C ALA A 28 -1.29 -22.46 -40.01
N GLY A 29 -1.70 -21.22 -39.94
CA GLY A 29 -3.09 -20.86 -40.13
C GLY A 29 -3.33 -19.36 -40.28
N VAL A 30 -4.61 -18.99 -40.35
CA VAL A 30 -5.09 -17.61 -40.45
C VAL A 30 -6.17 -17.39 -39.41
N VAL A 31 -6.13 -16.25 -38.75
CA VAL A 31 -7.14 -15.81 -37.77
C VAL A 31 -7.91 -14.63 -38.35
N THR A 32 -9.23 -14.75 -38.41
CA THR A 32 -10.13 -13.71 -38.96
C THR A 32 -11.24 -13.39 -37.95
N SER A 33 -11.80 -12.20 -38.08
CA SER A 33 -12.97 -11.77 -37.30
C SER A 33 -14.26 -12.33 -37.94
N ALA A 34 -15.20 -12.77 -37.09
CA ALA A 34 -16.52 -13.22 -37.52
C ALA A 34 -17.46 -12.07 -37.92
N ASP A 35 -17.18 -10.85 -37.46
CA ASP A 35 -18.08 -9.70 -37.62
C ASP A 35 -17.91 -9.02 -38.98
N ASP A 36 -16.68 -8.95 -39.49
CA ASP A 36 -16.33 -8.26 -40.74
C ASP A 36 -15.49 -9.11 -41.71
N GLY A 37 -15.01 -10.28 -41.25
CA GLY A 37 -14.13 -11.17 -42.06
C GLY A 37 -12.69 -10.69 -42.20
N GLU A 38 -12.33 -9.57 -41.59
CA GLU A 38 -10.97 -8.99 -41.65
C GLU A 38 -9.95 -9.84 -40.86
N PRO A 39 -8.67 -9.85 -41.27
CA PRO A 39 -7.63 -10.54 -40.55
C PRO A 39 -7.33 -9.90 -39.20
N ILE A 40 -7.20 -10.72 -38.14
CA ILE A 40 -6.89 -10.24 -36.79
C ILE A 40 -5.37 -10.20 -36.63
N ILE A 41 -4.81 -8.99 -36.55
CA ILE A 41 -3.39 -8.72 -36.36
C ILE A 41 -3.06 -8.80 -34.86
N GLY A 42 -2.00 -9.52 -34.48
CA GLY A 42 -1.55 -9.58 -33.08
C GLY A 42 -2.30 -10.57 -32.20
N ALA A 43 -3.12 -11.46 -32.76
CA ALA A 43 -3.73 -12.55 -32.01
C ALA A 43 -2.67 -13.54 -31.51
N SER A 44 -2.78 -13.97 -30.26
CA SER A 44 -1.90 -14.96 -29.66
C SER A 44 -2.42 -16.36 -29.97
N VAL A 45 -1.57 -17.21 -30.55
CA VAL A 45 -1.87 -18.61 -30.88
C VAL A 45 -0.89 -19.49 -30.09
N LEU A 46 -1.37 -20.24 -29.11
CA LEU A 46 -0.57 -21.11 -28.23
C LEU A 46 -0.92 -22.57 -28.45
N VAL A 47 0.06 -23.45 -28.40
CA VAL A 47 -0.17 -24.91 -28.37
C VAL A 47 -0.62 -25.28 -26.95
N GLU A 48 -1.79 -25.89 -26.84
CA GLU A 48 -2.41 -26.28 -25.57
C GLU A 48 -1.46 -27.11 -24.69
N GLY A 49 -1.30 -26.68 -23.42
CA GLY A 49 -0.43 -27.35 -22.44
C GLY A 49 1.05 -27.05 -22.58
N THR A 50 1.45 -26.12 -23.46
CA THR A 50 2.86 -25.73 -23.67
C THR A 50 3.02 -24.20 -23.63
N THR A 51 4.27 -23.73 -23.62
CA THR A 51 4.62 -22.32 -23.81
C THR A 51 4.92 -21.94 -25.27
N MET A 52 4.72 -22.86 -26.20
CA MET A 52 5.01 -22.66 -27.61
C MET A 52 3.84 -21.98 -28.31
N GLY A 53 4.13 -20.91 -29.05
CA GLY A 53 3.11 -20.15 -29.75
C GLY A 53 3.67 -19.17 -30.76
N ALA A 54 2.78 -18.49 -31.45
CA ALA A 54 3.08 -17.41 -32.41
C ALA A 54 2.03 -16.29 -32.26
N ILE A 55 2.37 -15.13 -32.78
CA ILE A 55 1.46 -13.98 -32.90
C ILE A 55 1.13 -13.83 -34.39
N THR A 56 -0.13 -13.52 -34.71
CA THR A 56 -0.55 -13.31 -36.11
C THR A 56 0.04 -12.03 -36.67
N ASP A 57 0.43 -12.11 -37.97
CA ASP A 57 0.96 -10.99 -38.74
C ASP A 57 -0.15 -10.05 -39.28
N VAL A 58 0.23 -9.13 -40.16
CA VAL A 58 -0.68 -8.13 -40.76
C VAL A 58 -1.78 -8.75 -41.63
N ASP A 59 -1.58 -9.96 -42.14
CA ASP A 59 -2.56 -10.74 -42.89
C ASP A 59 -3.34 -11.72 -41.99
N GLY A 60 -3.18 -11.65 -40.67
CA GLY A 60 -3.77 -12.58 -39.70
C GLY A 60 -3.13 -13.97 -39.72
N LYS A 61 -1.98 -14.17 -40.42
CA LYS A 61 -1.33 -15.48 -40.55
C LYS A 61 -0.43 -15.76 -39.36
N PHE A 62 -0.35 -17.04 -38.98
CA PHE A 62 0.60 -17.54 -37.98
C PHE A 62 1.28 -18.82 -38.45
N ALA A 63 2.48 -19.05 -37.95
CA ALA A 63 3.22 -20.31 -38.13
C ALA A 63 3.94 -20.68 -36.83
N ILE A 64 3.69 -21.85 -36.30
CA ILE A 64 4.35 -22.40 -35.11
C ILE A 64 5.20 -23.58 -35.56
N ASN A 65 6.51 -23.45 -35.38
CA ASN A 65 7.47 -24.51 -35.72
C ASN A 65 7.70 -25.43 -34.50
N ASN A 66 8.14 -26.65 -34.77
CA ASN A 66 8.51 -27.65 -33.77
C ASN A 66 7.36 -28.02 -32.81
N VAL A 67 6.12 -28.02 -33.27
CA VAL A 67 4.96 -28.43 -32.50
C VAL A 67 5.08 -29.90 -32.12
N PRO A 68 4.90 -30.27 -30.83
CA PRO A 68 4.93 -31.66 -30.37
C PRO A 68 3.93 -32.53 -31.15
N ALA A 69 4.34 -33.75 -31.46
CA ALA A 69 3.50 -34.67 -32.27
C ALA A 69 2.21 -35.07 -31.59
N ASP A 70 2.19 -35.04 -30.25
CA ASP A 70 1.05 -35.33 -29.37
C ASP A 70 0.14 -34.13 -29.11
N ALA A 71 0.51 -32.93 -29.59
CA ALA A 71 -0.31 -31.72 -29.45
C ALA A 71 -1.64 -31.88 -30.19
N LYS A 72 -2.76 -31.66 -29.47
CA LYS A 72 -4.11 -31.89 -29.96
C LYS A 72 -4.85 -30.63 -30.36
N ALA A 73 -4.53 -29.48 -29.75
CA ALA A 73 -5.25 -28.23 -29.99
C ALA A 73 -4.36 -27.00 -29.86
N LEU A 74 -4.83 -25.93 -30.48
CA LEU A 74 -4.33 -24.56 -30.30
C LEU A 74 -5.34 -23.78 -29.46
N ILE A 75 -4.83 -22.88 -28.64
CA ILE A 75 -5.61 -21.86 -27.93
C ILE A 75 -5.33 -20.54 -28.64
N VAL A 76 -6.37 -19.95 -29.22
CA VAL A 76 -6.28 -18.67 -29.93
C VAL A 76 -7.00 -17.61 -29.11
N SER A 77 -6.30 -16.53 -28.76
CA SER A 77 -6.83 -15.43 -27.95
C SER A 77 -6.46 -14.08 -28.54
N TYR A 78 -7.39 -13.12 -28.43
CA TYR A 78 -7.20 -11.74 -28.81
C TYR A 78 -8.03 -10.84 -27.93
N LEU A 79 -7.57 -9.61 -27.71
CA LEU A 79 -8.24 -8.64 -26.85
C LEU A 79 -9.65 -8.29 -27.43
N GLY A 80 -10.69 -8.45 -26.62
CA GLY A 80 -12.07 -8.20 -27.03
C GLY A 80 -12.72 -9.32 -27.86
N MET A 81 -12.09 -10.50 -27.94
CA MET A 81 -12.62 -11.65 -28.67
C MET A 81 -12.71 -12.89 -27.76
N ILE A 82 -13.67 -13.76 -28.03
CA ILE A 82 -13.84 -15.02 -27.31
C ILE A 82 -12.67 -15.95 -27.63
N THR A 83 -11.91 -16.32 -26.60
CA THR A 83 -10.82 -17.32 -26.72
C THR A 83 -11.35 -18.63 -27.29
N GLN A 84 -10.71 -19.15 -28.33
CA GLN A 84 -11.11 -20.38 -28.99
C GLN A 84 -10.07 -21.49 -28.82
N ARG A 85 -10.58 -22.70 -28.61
CA ARG A 85 -9.81 -23.94 -28.67
C ARG A 85 -10.05 -24.63 -29.99
N VAL A 86 -9.02 -24.74 -30.82
CA VAL A 86 -9.10 -25.28 -32.18
C VAL A 86 -8.21 -26.51 -32.32
N GLY A 87 -8.77 -27.61 -32.79
CA GLY A 87 -8.02 -28.84 -33.01
C GLY A 87 -6.96 -28.70 -34.11
N ILE A 88 -5.77 -29.28 -33.90
CA ILE A 88 -4.69 -29.27 -34.90
C ILE A 88 -5.03 -30.27 -36.00
N GLN A 89 -5.23 -29.73 -37.23
CA GLN A 89 -5.52 -30.50 -38.43
C GLN A 89 -4.34 -30.43 -39.40
N ARG A 90 -4.32 -31.31 -40.43
CA ARG A 90 -3.37 -31.26 -41.53
C ARG A 90 -3.78 -30.14 -42.51
N GLY A 91 -2.85 -29.25 -42.85
CA GLY A 91 -3.09 -28.10 -43.71
C GLY A 91 -3.19 -26.78 -42.97
N THR A 92 -3.61 -25.72 -43.67
CA THR A 92 -3.78 -24.38 -43.10
C THR A 92 -5.04 -24.34 -42.19
N ILE A 93 -4.88 -23.92 -40.95
CA ILE A 93 -5.98 -23.83 -39.99
C ILE A 93 -6.59 -22.43 -40.13
N THR A 94 -7.89 -22.36 -40.40
CA THR A 94 -8.62 -21.10 -40.37
C THR A 94 -9.39 -21.00 -39.04
N VAL A 95 -9.14 -19.91 -38.32
CA VAL A 95 -9.82 -19.63 -37.04
C VAL A 95 -10.61 -18.35 -37.20
N THR A 96 -11.93 -18.45 -37.05
CA THR A 96 -12.82 -17.27 -37.09
C THR A 96 -13.21 -16.93 -35.67
N MET A 97 -12.66 -15.84 -35.12
CA MET A 97 -12.95 -15.37 -33.77
C MET A 97 -14.20 -14.50 -33.75
N LYS A 98 -15.02 -14.69 -32.72
CA LYS A 98 -16.21 -13.87 -32.46
C LYS A 98 -15.89 -12.83 -31.43
N SER A 99 -16.39 -11.60 -31.61
CA SER A 99 -16.29 -10.57 -30.59
C SER A 99 -16.92 -11.05 -29.29
N ASP A 100 -16.21 -10.83 -28.19
CA ASP A 100 -16.77 -11.07 -26.86
C ASP A 100 -17.77 -9.98 -26.52
N THR A 101 -19.00 -10.14 -27.01
CA THR A 101 -20.10 -9.20 -26.71
C THR A 101 -20.45 -9.14 -25.23
N LYS A 102 -19.93 -10.07 -24.40
CA LYS A 102 -20.07 -9.99 -22.94
C LYS A 102 -19.34 -8.79 -22.35
N VAL A 103 -18.32 -8.27 -23.02
CA VAL A 103 -17.62 -7.03 -22.60
C VAL A 103 -18.54 -5.81 -22.67
N LEU A 104 -19.56 -5.82 -23.52
CA LEU A 104 -20.54 -4.72 -23.65
C LEU A 104 -21.67 -4.75 -22.60
N ASP A 105 -21.84 -5.85 -21.90
CA ASP A 105 -22.86 -6.03 -20.87
C ASP A 105 -22.28 -6.11 -19.43
N GLU A 106 -21.15 -5.44 -19.21
CA GLU A 106 -20.54 -5.38 -17.88
C GLU A 106 -21.54 -4.81 -16.86
N VAL A 107 -21.84 -5.64 -15.87
CA VAL A 107 -22.75 -5.26 -14.78
C VAL A 107 -21.94 -4.56 -13.70
N VAL A 108 -22.33 -3.35 -13.39
CA VAL A 108 -21.74 -2.56 -12.30
C VAL A 108 -22.67 -2.60 -11.11
N VAL A 109 -22.15 -2.96 -9.95
CA VAL A 109 -22.90 -2.79 -8.69
C VAL A 109 -22.95 -1.30 -8.39
N THR A 110 -24.16 -0.74 -8.38
CA THR A 110 -24.34 0.67 -8.02
C THR A 110 -24.31 0.86 -6.50
N ALA A 111 -24.22 2.10 -6.06
CA ALA A 111 -24.13 2.50 -4.66
C ALA A 111 -25.21 1.90 -3.73
N GLN A 112 -26.37 1.60 -4.29
CA GLN A 112 -27.50 1.04 -3.53
C GLN A 112 -27.61 -0.47 -3.66
N GLY A 113 -26.52 -1.14 -4.14
CA GLY A 113 -26.50 -2.58 -4.34
C GLY A 113 -27.35 -3.08 -5.51
N LEU A 114 -27.78 -2.18 -6.40
CA LEU A 114 -28.48 -2.54 -7.62
C LEU A 114 -27.45 -2.86 -8.71
N ASN A 115 -27.61 -4.01 -9.35
CA ASN A 115 -26.82 -4.39 -10.51
C ASN A 115 -27.39 -3.70 -11.75
N ARG A 116 -26.60 -2.86 -12.41
CA ARG A 116 -26.96 -2.19 -13.67
C ARG A 116 -25.91 -2.43 -14.74
N LYS A 117 -26.36 -2.55 -15.98
CA LYS A 117 -25.44 -2.60 -17.13
C LYS A 117 -24.69 -1.28 -17.22
N GLN A 118 -23.39 -1.30 -17.43
CA GLN A 118 -22.56 -0.09 -17.51
C GLN A 118 -23.08 0.89 -18.57
N LYS A 119 -23.55 0.39 -19.71
CA LYS A 119 -24.16 1.21 -20.78
C LYS A 119 -25.46 1.93 -20.39
N ALA A 120 -26.12 1.47 -19.34
CA ALA A 120 -27.34 2.08 -18.82
C ALA A 120 -27.09 3.14 -17.74
N LEU A 121 -25.80 3.38 -17.37
CA LEU A 121 -25.42 4.40 -16.41
C LEU A 121 -25.29 5.75 -17.11
N GLY A 122 -25.94 6.76 -16.59
CA GLY A 122 -25.82 8.17 -17.06
C GLY A 122 -24.50 8.84 -16.67
N TYR A 123 -23.51 8.07 -16.18
CA TYR A 123 -22.22 8.58 -15.71
C TYR A 123 -21.10 7.57 -15.99
N SER A 124 -19.88 8.11 -16.12
CA SER A 124 -18.68 7.30 -16.36
C SER A 124 -18.22 6.61 -15.09
N THR A 125 -18.01 5.30 -15.15
CA THR A 125 -17.35 4.49 -14.13
C THR A 125 -16.08 3.88 -14.69
N GLN A 126 -15.13 3.61 -13.82
CA GLN A 126 -13.94 2.85 -14.17
C GLN A 126 -13.82 1.66 -13.22
N LYS A 127 -13.82 0.46 -13.78
CA LYS A 127 -13.65 -0.78 -13.04
C LYS A 127 -12.21 -1.21 -13.05
N VAL A 128 -11.74 -1.73 -11.92
CA VAL A 128 -10.46 -2.41 -11.76
C VAL A 128 -10.74 -3.79 -11.18
N ALA A 129 -10.25 -4.83 -11.80
CA ALA A 129 -10.41 -6.20 -11.31
C ALA A 129 -9.54 -6.43 -10.07
N GLY A 130 -10.00 -7.27 -9.15
CA GLY A 130 -9.24 -7.60 -7.94
C GLY A 130 -7.91 -8.29 -8.24
N GLU A 131 -7.86 -9.09 -9.30
CA GLU A 131 -6.64 -9.73 -9.77
C GLU A 131 -5.56 -8.69 -10.13
N ASP A 132 -5.92 -7.62 -10.83
CA ASP A 132 -5.00 -6.54 -11.19
C ASP A 132 -4.42 -5.84 -9.96
N LEU A 133 -5.19 -5.74 -8.87
CA LEU A 133 -4.75 -5.13 -7.63
C LEU A 133 -3.75 -6.00 -6.85
N THR A 134 -3.88 -7.31 -6.98
CA THR A 134 -3.05 -8.28 -6.25
C THR A 134 -1.76 -8.67 -6.96
N ILE A 135 -1.59 -8.35 -8.25
CA ILE A 135 -0.37 -8.66 -9.02
C ILE A 135 0.90 -8.13 -8.33
N SER A 136 0.87 -6.88 -7.89
CA SER A 136 2.02 -6.23 -7.23
C SER A 136 2.10 -6.49 -5.73
N ARG A 137 1.13 -7.22 -5.16
CA ARG A 137 1.05 -7.54 -3.71
C ARG A 137 1.24 -6.33 -2.80
N GLN A 138 0.76 -5.16 -3.23
CA GLN A 138 0.82 -3.95 -2.42
C GLN A 138 0.02 -4.12 -1.13
N THR A 139 0.55 -3.59 -0.04
CA THR A 139 -0.07 -3.69 1.29
C THR A 139 -1.21 -2.71 1.50
N ASP A 140 -1.35 -1.72 0.63
CA ASP A 140 -2.36 -0.67 0.72
C ASP A 140 -3.10 -0.44 -0.61
N LEU A 141 -4.33 0.05 -0.50
CA LEU A 141 -5.22 0.30 -1.62
C LEU A 141 -4.69 1.38 -2.58
N GLY A 142 -4.08 2.45 -2.04
CA GLY A 142 -3.59 3.57 -2.84
C GLY A 142 -2.52 3.12 -3.82
N ASN A 143 -1.49 2.46 -3.34
CA ASN A 143 -0.41 1.93 -4.18
C ASN A 143 -0.90 0.83 -5.12
N ALA A 144 -1.83 -0.03 -4.69
CA ALA A 144 -2.41 -1.06 -5.55
C ALA A 144 -3.20 -0.49 -6.74
N MET A 145 -3.83 0.68 -6.58
CA MET A 145 -4.59 1.38 -7.62
C MET A 145 -3.74 2.34 -8.46
N ALA A 146 -2.50 2.65 -8.04
CA ALA A 146 -1.64 3.59 -8.73
C ALA A 146 -1.42 3.20 -10.20
N GLY A 147 -1.61 4.14 -11.12
CA GLY A 147 -1.49 3.92 -12.56
C GLY A 147 -2.66 3.17 -13.22
N LYS A 148 -3.62 2.62 -12.45
CA LYS A 148 -4.73 1.83 -12.98
C LYS A 148 -6.03 2.63 -13.12
N VAL A 149 -6.11 3.79 -12.49
CA VAL A 149 -7.31 4.64 -12.51
C VAL A 149 -6.99 6.00 -13.11
N SER A 150 -7.62 6.33 -14.24
CA SER A 150 -7.44 7.62 -14.90
C SER A 150 -7.97 8.76 -14.03
N GLY A 151 -7.22 9.88 -13.95
CA GLY A 151 -7.61 11.05 -13.15
C GLY A 151 -7.59 10.81 -11.64
N ALA A 152 -6.96 9.74 -11.17
CA ALA A 152 -6.65 9.49 -9.77
C ALA A 152 -5.18 9.79 -9.49
N ARG A 153 -4.92 10.54 -8.42
CA ARG A 153 -3.58 10.79 -7.88
C ARG A 153 -3.44 10.05 -6.56
N PHE A 154 -2.35 9.35 -6.40
CA PHE A 154 -2.02 8.62 -5.20
C PHE A 154 -0.84 9.31 -4.52
N ILE A 155 -1.02 9.65 -3.24
CA ILE A 155 0.03 10.22 -2.40
C ILE A 155 0.34 9.14 -1.37
N GLY A 156 1.55 8.58 -1.43
CA GLY A 156 1.95 7.45 -0.61
C GLY A 156 1.83 7.72 0.88
N GLY A 157 1.53 6.70 1.63
CA GLY A 157 1.57 6.69 3.08
C GLY A 157 2.99 6.55 3.63
N ALA A 158 3.12 6.67 4.94
CA ALA A 158 4.38 6.45 5.63
C ALA A 158 4.86 4.99 5.46
N SER A 159 6.14 4.82 5.19
CA SER A 159 6.72 3.53 4.85
C SER A 159 6.84 2.54 6.00
N SER A 160 6.64 2.97 7.25
CA SER A 160 6.83 2.12 8.43
C SER A 160 5.56 1.49 9.00
N GLY A 161 4.37 1.97 8.61
CA GLY A 161 3.07 1.44 9.02
C GLY A 161 2.28 0.86 7.85
N PHE A 162 1.03 0.48 8.11
CA PHE A 162 0.07 0.04 7.11
C PHE A 162 -0.87 1.16 6.64
N ASP A 163 -0.43 2.42 6.66
CA ASP A 163 -1.26 3.53 6.19
C ASP A 163 -1.38 3.51 4.67
N ALA A 164 -2.61 3.56 4.18
CA ALA A 164 -2.93 3.43 2.77
C ALA A 164 -2.67 4.71 1.94
N GLY A 165 -2.03 5.73 2.52
CA GLY A 165 -1.84 7.01 1.83
C GLY A 165 -3.15 7.72 1.49
N THR A 166 -3.09 8.74 0.64
CA THR A 166 -4.26 9.54 0.24
C THR A 166 -4.56 9.35 -1.23
N ILE A 167 -5.83 9.13 -1.55
CA ILE A 167 -6.33 9.03 -2.93
C ILE A 167 -7.09 10.31 -3.26
N ILE A 168 -6.73 10.99 -4.34
CA ILE A 168 -7.41 12.19 -4.82
C ILE A 168 -7.95 11.92 -6.22
N LEU A 169 -9.25 12.14 -6.43
CA LEU A 169 -9.91 11.98 -7.72
C LEU A 169 -10.16 13.34 -8.37
N ARG A 170 -9.68 13.53 -9.62
CA ARG A 170 -9.85 14.78 -10.41
C ARG A 170 -9.27 16.04 -9.79
N GLY A 171 -8.28 15.91 -8.90
CA GLY A 171 -7.63 17.03 -8.22
C GLY A 171 -8.32 17.43 -6.92
N ALA A 172 -7.71 18.38 -6.21
CA ALA A 172 -8.20 18.88 -4.93
C ALA A 172 -9.31 19.91 -5.17
N GLY A 173 -10.50 19.66 -4.66
CA GLY A 173 -11.66 20.56 -4.74
C GLY A 173 -11.71 21.58 -3.59
N SER A 174 -10.96 21.38 -2.52
CA SER A 174 -10.89 22.29 -1.37
C SER A 174 -9.49 22.31 -0.77
N ILE A 175 -9.16 23.40 -0.09
CA ILE A 175 -7.94 23.51 0.72
C ILE A 175 -8.18 22.67 2.00
N PRO A 176 -7.33 21.68 2.32
CA PRO A 176 -7.49 20.89 3.53
C PRO A 176 -7.41 21.80 4.76
N SER A 177 -8.44 21.84 5.56
CA SER A 177 -8.39 22.50 6.87
C SER A 177 -8.00 21.45 7.90
N SER A 178 -6.77 21.49 8.36
CA SER A 178 -6.16 20.66 9.40
C SER A 178 -6.13 19.13 9.18
N SER A 179 -5.06 18.53 9.68
CA SER A 179 -4.64 17.15 9.51
C SER A 179 -5.40 16.11 10.35
N GLN A 180 -6.50 16.45 10.99
CA GLN A 180 -7.17 15.58 11.99
C GLN A 180 -8.51 14.97 11.53
N SER A 181 -8.91 15.17 10.29
CA SER A 181 -10.15 14.55 9.78
C SER A 181 -9.87 13.16 9.23
N ASP A 182 -10.54 12.16 9.75
CA ASP A 182 -10.56 10.77 9.22
C ASP A 182 -11.06 10.69 7.77
N ASN A 183 -11.55 11.78 7.22
CA ASN A 183 -11.96 11.96 5.84
C ASN A 183 -11.50 13.34 5.35
N PRO A 184 -10.25 13.48 4.87
CA PRO A 184 -9.78 14.74 4.29
C PRO A 184 -10.74 15.22 3.20
N ALA A 185 -11.02 16.51 3.16
CA ALA A 185 -12.05 17.11 2.29
C ALA A 185 -11.92 16.76 0.79
N ASN A 186 -10.77 16.26 0.36
CA ASN A 186 -10.47 15.86 -1.03
C ASN A 186 -10.38 14.35 -1.22
N GLU A 187 -10.60 13.54 -0.18
CA GLU A 187 -10.53 12.08 -0.29
C GLU A 187 -11.90 11.48 -0.62
N PRO A 188 -12.00 10.52 -1.56
CA PRO A 188 -13.25 9.84 -1.86
C PRO A 188 -13.71 8.99 -0.68
N ILE A 189 -15.02 8.76 -0.59
CA ILE A 189 -15.55 7.75 0.35
C ILE A 189 -15.26 6.34 -0.16
N TYR A 190 -15.07 5.41 0.78
CA TYR A 190 -14.87 4.00 0.50
C TYR A 190 -16.12 3.23 0.90
N VAL A 191 -16.68 2.47 -0.04
CA VAL A 191 -17.91 1.70 0.18
C VAL A 191 -17.61 0.23 -0.09
N VAL A 192 -17.66 -0.60 0.93
CA VAL A 192 -17.39 -2.04 0.84
C VAL A 192 -18.70 -2.80 1.02
N ASP A 193 -19.14 -3.51 -0.02
CA ASP A 193 -20.41 -4.26 -0.08
C ASP A 193 -21.63 -3.45 0.42
N GLY A 194 -21.60 -2.13 0.17
CA GLY A 194 -22.67 -1.19 0.55
C GLY A 194 -22.45 -0.44 1.87
N ALA A 195 -21.52 -0.84 2.70
CA ALA A 195 -21.17 -0.14 3.94
C ALA A 195 -20.06 0.89 3.71
N ILE A 196 -20.26 2.14 4.17
CA ILE A 196 -19.21 3.17 4.13
C ILE A 196 -18.19 2.87 5.24
N THR A 197 -16.92 2.84 4.89
CA THR A 197 -15.84 2.52 5.81
C THR A 197 -14.55 3.29 5.52
N ASN A 198 -13.49 3.00 6.26
CA ASN A 198 -12.16 3.56 6.06
C ASN A 198 -11.32 2.67 5.12
N LYS A 199 -10.49 3.30 4.26
CA LYS A 199 -9.57 2.60 3.35
C LYS A 199 -8.67 1.57 4.05
N ASN A 200 -8.28 1.84 5.30
CA ASN A 200 -7.40 0.97 6.07
C ASN A 200 -8.09 -0.31 6.61
N SER A 201 -9.42 -0.39 6.52
CA SER A 201 -10.18 -1.60 6.88
C SER A 201 -10.34 -2.60 5.73
N ILE A 202 -9.81 -2.29 4.54
CA ILE A 202 -9.99 -3.08 3.33
C ILE A 202 -8.89 -4.14 3.21
N ASN A 203 -9.29 -5.41 3.13
CA ASN A 203 -8.40 -6.50 2.81
C ASN A 203 -8.30 -6.69 1.29
N MET A 204 -7.14 -6.46 0.72
CA MET A 204 -6.92 -6.54 -0.74
C MET A 204 -7.10 -7.96 -1.29
N ASP A 205 -6.83 -9.00 -0.50
CA ASP A 205 -7.00 -10.41 -0.91
C ASP A 205 -8.47 -10.79 -1.09
N ASP A 206 -9.39 -10.07 -0.44
CA ASP A 206 -10.83 -10.30 -0.53
C ASP A 206 -11.52 -9.45 -1.59
N VAL A 207 -10.81 -8.54 -2.28
CA VAL A 207 -11.42 -7.69 -3.31
C VAL A 207 -11.65 -8.48 -4.58
N GLU A 208 -12.90 -8.46 -5.09
CA GLU A 208 -13.28 -8.98 -6.41
C GLU A 208 -13.15 -7.89 -7.48
N SER A 209 -13.65 -6.69 -7.18
CA SER A 209 -13.55 -5.55 -8.09
C SER A 209 -13.70 -4.22 -7.36
N ILE A 210 -13.16 -3.19 -7.98
CA ILE A 210 -13.31 -1.79 -7.55
C ILE A 210 -13.94 -1.00 -8.68
N ASN A 211 -14.99 -0.22 -8.35
CA ASN A 211 -15.60 0.75 -9.24
C ASN A 211 -15.36 2.16 -8.71
N VAL A 212 -14.77 3.02 -9.53
CA VAL A 212 -14.48 4.40 -9.15
C VAL A 212 -15.53 5.33 -9.74
N LEU A 213 -16.26 6.00 -8.86
CA LEU A 213 -17.23 7.04 -9.19
C LEU A 213 -16.60 8.41 -8.97
N LYS A 214 -16.61 9.25 -10.01
CA LYS A 214 -15.91 10.54 -10.01
C LYS A 214 -16.93 11.69 -9.92
N GLY A 215 -16.77 12.53 -8.89
CA GLY A 215 -17.53 13.79 -8.76
C GLY A 215 -19.05 13.62 -8.70
N PRO A 216 -19.83 14.29 -9.57
CA PRO A 216 -21.30 14.35 -9.46
C PRO A 216 -22.01 13.00 -9.40
N ALA A 217 -21.44 11.96 -10.02
CA ALA A 217 -21.99 10.60 -9.96
C ALA A 217 -22.01 10.04 -8.53
N ALA A 218 -20.94 10.27 -7.77
CA ALA A 218 -20.87 9.85 -6.36
C ALA A 218 -21.76 10.72 -5.48
N THR A 219 -21.84 12.04 -5.75
CA THR A 219 -22.70 12.97 -5.01
C THR A 219 -24.19 12.63 -5.19
N ALA A 220 -24.61 12.25 -6.39
CA ALA A 220 -25.99 11.82 -6.65
C ALA A 220 -26.41 10.58 -5.84
N LEU A 221 -25.45 9.73 -5.48
CA LEU A 221 -25.72 8.45 -4.80
C LEU A 221 -25.48 8.52 -3.29
N TYR A 222 -24.53 9.34 -2.82
CA TYR A 222 -24.09 9.41 -1.44
C TYR A 222 -24.24 10.80 -0.80
N GLY A 223 -24.91 11.74 -1.53
CA GLY A 223 -25.09 13.11 -1.09
C GLY A 223 -23.74 13.83 -0.95
N SER A 224 -23.65 14.78 -0.02
CA SER A 224 -22.46 15.59 0.22
C SER A 224 -21.21 14.78 0.56
N ARG A 225 -21.36 13.59 1.15
CA ARG A 225 -20.24 12.68 1.46
C ARG A 225 -19.49 12.23 0.20
N GLY A 226 -20.17 12.10 -0.93
CA GLY A 226 -19.60 11.72 -2.22
C GLY A 226 -18.99 12.89 -3.00
N GLY A 227 -18.84 14.09 -2.42
CA GLY A 227 -18.34 15.29 -3.11
C GLY A 227 -16.96 15.11 -3.78
N ALA A 228 -16.04 14.42 -3.12
CA ALA A 228 -14.72 14.09 -3.65
C ALA A 228 -14.69 12.79 -4.49
N GLY A 229 -15.84 12.13 -4.68
CA GLY A 229 -15.98 10.85 -5.35
C GLY A 229 -16.25 9.69 -4.41
N ALA A 230 -16.40 8.48 -5.00
CA ALA A 230 -16.58 7.24 -4.24
C ALA A 230 -15.83 6.09 -4.88
N ILE A 231 -15.21 5.26 -4.05
CA ILE A 231 -14.54 4.01 -4.42
C ILE A 231 -15.42 2.88 -3.89
N ILE A 232 -16.13 2.22 -4.80
CA ILE A 232 -17.04 1.12 -4.48
C ILE A 232 -16.29 -0.19 -4.65
N ILE A 233 -16.23 -0.97 -3.59
CA ILE A 233 -15.49 -2.21 -3.51
C ILE A 233 -16.48 -3.35 -3.34
N THR A 234 -16.41 -4.30 -4.26
CA THR A 234 -17.13 -5.57 -4.16
C THR A 234 -16.15 -6.65 -3.70
N THR A 235 -16.51 -7.39 -2.66
CA THR A 235 -15.66 -8.48 -2.18
C THR A 235 -16.06 -9.82 -2.80
N LYS A 236 -15.06 -10.72 -2.89
CA LYS A 236 -15.22 -12.08 -3.40
C LYS A 236 -16.33 -12.82 -2.67
N ALA A 237 -17.07 -13.63 -3.40
CA ALA A 237 -18.08 -14.54 -2.89
C ALA A 237 -17.66 -16.01 -3.09
N GLY A 238 -18.50 -16.97 -2.74
CA GLY A 238 -18.24 -18.38 -3.00
C GLY A 238 -18.23 -18.70 -4.49
N GLN A 239 -17.30 -19.50 -4.95
CA GLN A 239 -17.08 -19.78 -6.38
C GLN A 239 -17.19 -21.26 -6.76
N SER A 240 -17.04 -22.18 -5.83
CA SER A 240 -16.94 -23.62 -6.13
C SER A 240 -18.03 -24.44 -5.45
N GLU A 241 -18.69 -25.32 -6.20
CA GLU A 241 -19.69 -26.24 -5.64
C GLU A 241 -19.07 -27.25 -4.68
N LYS A 242 -17.87 -27.72 -4.95
CA LYS A 242 -17.16 -28.70 -4.11
C LYS A 242 -16.52 -28.05 -2.87
N GLY A 243 -16.46 -26.71 -2.83
CA GLY A 243 -15.68 -25.96 -1.88
C GLY A 243 -14.25 -25.75 -2.37
N LEU A 244 -13.71 -24.56 -2.12
CA LEU A 244 -12.35 -24.15 -2.51
C LEU A 244 -11.64 -23.60 -1.27
N LEU A 245 -10.51 -24.21 -0.91
CA LEU A 245 -9.57 -23.69 0.09
C LEU A 245 -8.40 -23.05 -0.66
N GLU A 246 -8.19 -21.77 -0.40
CA GLU A 246 -7.06 -21.01 -0.95
C GLU A 246 -6.12 -20.62 0.19
N VAL A 247 -4.83 -20.84 -0.01
CA VAL A 247 -3.79 -20.40 0.90
C VAL A 247 -2.75 -19.65 0.11
N SER A 248 -2.42 -18.42 0.54
CA SER A 248 -1.35 -17.65 -0.06
C SER A 248 -0.41 -17.10 1.02
N HIS A 249 0.88 -17.06 0.67
CA HIS A 249 1.91 -16.49 1.51
C HIS A 249 2.77 -15.56 0.67
N THR A 250 3.06 -14.37 1.20
CA THR A 250 3.86 -13.35 0.52
C THR A 250 4.91 -12.82 1.48
N LEU A 251 6.15 -12.78 1.01
CA LEU A 251 7.27 -12.13 1.68
C LEU A 251 7.75 -10.97 0.80
N GLN A 252 7.83 -9.77 1.39
CA GLN A 252 8.31 -8.56 0.72
C GLN A 252 9.45 -7.97 1.52
N ALA A 253 10.48 -7.47 0.82
CA ALA A 253 11.57 -6.70 1.42
C ALA A 253 11.56 -5.28 0.83
N GLU A 254 11.75 -4.27 1.67
CA GLU A 254 11.78 -2.88 1.30
C GLU A 254 13.06 -2.23 1.82
N THR A 255 13.69 -1.39 0.99
CA THR A 255 14.84 -0.60 1.39
C THR A 255 14.58 0.87 1.13
N TYR A 256 15.17 1.74 1.95
CA TYR A 256 15.15 3.16 1.69
C TYR A 256 16.03 3.46 0.47
N TYR A 257 15.44 4.12 -0.52
CA TYR A 257 16.14 4.59 -1.70
C TYR A 257 16.14 6.13 -1.71
N ASN A 258 17.32 6.70 -1.47
CA ASN A 258 17.48 8.16 -1.40
C ASN A 258 17.48 8.78 -2.81
N HIS A 259 16.46 9.59 -3.09
CA HIS A 259 16.37 10.40 -4.31
C HIS A 259 16.78 11.86 -4.11
N PHE A 260 17.09 12.25 -2.87
CA PHE A 260 17.48 13.63 -2.61
C PHE A 260 18.90 13.88 -3.11
N ASN A 261 19.03 14.79 -4.05
CA ASN A 261 20.32 15.26 -4.51
C ASN A 261 20.83 16.36 -3.57
N MET A 262 21.30 15.93 -2.39
CA MET A 262 21.91 16.83 -1.43
C MET A 262 23.19 17.42 -2.01
N GLN A 263 23.49 18.71 -1.70
CA GLN A 263 24.75 19.30 -2.09
C GLN A 263 25.92 18.60 -1.39
N LYS A 264 27.10 18.52 -2.05
CA LYS A 264 28.28 17.79 -1.60
C LYS A 264 29.56 18.62 -1.65
N LEU A 265 29.42 19.93 -1.69
CA LEU A 265 30.54 20.85 -1.88
C LEU A 265 30.89 21.62 -0.61
N TYR A 266 29.91 21.86 0.26
CA TYR A 266 30.06 22.69 1.45
C TYR A 266 29.56 21.96 2.69
N GLY A 267 30.23 22.18 3.82
CA GLY A 267 29.86 21.57 5.10
C GLY A 267 28.94 22.45 5.94
N GLY A 268 28.76 22.08 7.20
CA GLY A 268 27.95 22.82 8.17
C GLY A 268 28.47 24.23 8.38
N GLY A 269 27.55 25.14 8.66
CA GLY A 269 27.80 26.55 8.84
C GLY A 269 26.77 27.39 8.10
N GLY A 270 26.47 28.59 8.65
CA GLY A 270 25.51 29.53 8.09
C GLY A 270 26.12 30.47 7.07
N TYR A 271 25.24 31.16 6.35
CA TYR A 271 25.58 32.35 5.63
C TYR A 271 25.97 33.41 6.66
N GLY A 272 27.29 33.57 6.86
CA GLY A 272 27.82 34.52 7.83
C GLY A 272 27.13 35.87 7.69
N GLY A 273 26.50 36.29 8.77
CA GLY A 273 25.91 37.61 8.84
C GLY A 273 26.94 38.65 8.42
N THR A 274 26.49 39.80 7.97
CA THR A 274 27.20 40.88 7.34
C THR A 274 28.50 41.36 8.05
N GLU A 275 28.80 40.84 9.22
CA GLU A 275 29.98 41.19 10.01
C GLU A 275 31.17 40.21 9.88
N LYS A 276 30.98 39.00 9.34
CA LYS A 276 32.06 38.02 9.14
C LYS A 276 32.28 37.67 7.65
N GLY A 277 32.20 38.58 6.82
CA GLY A 277 32.16 38.71 5.38
C GLY A 277 33.08 37.88 4.49
N ASN A 278 33.44 36.61 4.80
CA ASN A 278 34.15 35.78 3.85
C ASN A 278 33.82 34.30 4.01
N ARG A 279 32.99 33.77 3.13
CA ARG A 279 32.57 32.38 3.07
C ARG A 279 33.71 31.35 3.01
N ALA A 280 34.91 31.76 2.59
CA ALA A 280 36.07 30.88 2.48
C ALA A 280 36.83 30.74 3.81
N GLN A 281 36.45 31.45 4.85
CA GLN A 281 37.15 31.49 6.14
C GLN A 281 36.37 30.88 7.29
N ASP A 282 35.28 30.25 7.01
CA ASP A 282 34.32 29.75 8.01
C ASP A 282 34.53 28.32 8.51
N ILE A 283 35.68 27.77 8.36
CA ILE A 283 36.31 26.83 9.29
C ILE A 283 37.35 27.64 10.07
N TYR A 284 37.12 27.78 11.35
CA TYR A 284 37.22 29.04 11.95
C TYR A 284 38.41 29.19 12.84
N ASP A 285 38.28 28.76 14.04
CA ASP A 285 39.32 28.88 15.01
C ASP A 285 39.98 27.50 15.19
N LEU A 286 41.29 27.50 15.38
CA LEU A 286 41.97 26.30 15.83
C LEU A 286 41.47 25.94 17.22
N TYR A 287 41.27 24.66 17.46
CA TYR A 287 40.91 24.16 18.77
C TYR A 287 41.97 24.58 19.82
N SER A 288 41.53 25.32 20.81
CA SER A 288 42.35 25.86 21.88
C SER A 288 42.25 25.15 23.23
N GLY A 289 41.46 24.07 23.29
CA GLY A 289 41.28 23.27 24.50
C GLY A 289 42.42 22.25 24.73
N ASP A 290 42.36 21.53 25.85
CA ASP A 290 43.43 20.70 26.35
C ASP A 290 43.32 19.21 25.92
N ILE A 291 42.35 18.83 25.11
CA ILE A 291 42.14 17.42 24.70
C ILE A 291 43.31 16.97 23.79
N PRO A 292 44.11 15.98 24.19
CA PRO A 292 45.19 15.47 23.35
C PRO A 292 44.65 14.92 22.02
N GLY A 293 45.36 15.18 20.94
CA GLY A 293 44.97 14.73 19.59
C GLY A 293 44.06 15.69 18.83
N LEU A 294 43.44 16.70 19.46
CA LEU A 294 42.64 17.74 18.79
C LEU A 294 43.42 18.99 18.46
N GLN A 295 44.68 19.09 18.90
CA GLN A 295 45.53 20.24 18.63
C GLN A 295 45.76 20.40 17.13
N GLY A 296 45.52 21.63 16.62
CA GLY A 296 45.66 21.95 15.21
C GLY A 296 44.44 21.55 14.35
N ALA A 297 43.42 20.96 14.94
CA ALA A 297 42.13 20.79 14.28
C ALA A 297 41.28 22.04 14.39
N TYR A 298 40.42 22.26 13.42
CA TYR A 298 39.53 23.41 13.39
C TYR A 298 38.20 23.14 14.11
N VAL A 299 37.62 24.16 14.69
CA VAL A 299 36.24 24.16 15.18
C VAL A 299 35.36 24.92 14.20
N TYR A 300 34.11 24.53 14.13
CA TYR A 300 33.12 25.16 13.24
C TYR A 300 31.85 25.52 14.03
N ASP A 301 30.85 26.09 13.37
CA ASP A 301 29.60 26.46 14.01
C ASP A 301 28.69 25.25 14.20
N TYR A 302 28.72 24.63 15.38
CA TYR A 302 27.98 23.42 15.69
C TYR A 302 26.50 23.67 15.90
N ASN A 303 26.11 24.87 16.31
CA ASN A 303 24.72 25.22 16.57
C ASN A 303 23.99 25.68 15.30
N GLU A 304 24.70 25.97 14.23
CA GLU A 304 24.11 26.26 12.94
C GLU A 304 23.52 24.97 12.35
N ASP A 305 22.34 25.03 11.81
CA ASP A 305 21.60 23.88 11.26
C ASP A 305 21.52 23.90 9.73
N THR A 306 22.40 24.68 9.08
CA THR A 306 22.53 24.76 7.63
C THR A 306 23.87 24.25 7.12
N SER A 307 23.99 24.02 5.81
CA SER A 307 25.22 23.57 5.14
C SER A 307 25.69 24.58 4.10
N TRP A 308 25.94 25.82 4.55
CA TRP A 308 26.47 26.91 3.77
C TRP A 308 27.84 27.40 4.28
N GLY A 309 28.53 26.52 5.00
CA GLY A 309 29.86 26.78 5.54
C GLY A 309 30.98 26.64 4.50
N ALA A 310 32.20 26.29 4.95
CA ALA A 310 33.36 26.18 4.09
C ALA A 310 33.24 25.01 3.08
N ALA A 311 33.92 25.18 1.94
CA ALA A 311 34.08 24.12 0.99
C ALA A 311 34.83 22.93 1.60
N TYR A 312 34.49 21.70 1.18
CA TYR A 312 35.21 20.52 1.64
C TYR A 312 36.64 20.50 1.16
N ASP A 313 37.53 20.20 2.11
CA ASP A 313 38.94 19.97 1.87
C ASP A 313 39.43 18.80 2.74
N PRO A 314 39.76 17.62 2.14
CA PRO A 314 40.22 16.47 2.89
C PRO A 314 41.54 16.67 3.67
N ALA A 315 42.32 17.71 3.37
CA ALA A 315 43.51 18.06 4.12
C ALA A 315 43.18 18.71 5.48
N VAL A 316 41.98 19.26 5.61
CA VAL A 316 41.50 19.90 6.82
C VAL A 316 40.97 18.89 7.82
N LYS A 317 41.40 19.01 9.09
CA LYS A 317 40.87 18.26 10.22
C LYS A 317 40.03 19.17 11.10
N TYR A 318 38.88 18.61 11.56
CA TYR A 318 37.98 19.38 12.41
C TYR A 318 37.55 18.57 13.64
N VAL A 319 37.20 19.30 14.68
CA VAL A 319 36.68 18.75 15.94
C VAL A 319 35.23 18.40 15.76
N THR A 320 34.81 17.16 16.08
CA THR A 320 33.40 16.76 16.12
C THR A 320 32.89 16.79 17.55
N PRO A 321 31.56 16.91 17.78
CA PRO A 321 31.01 16.74 19.13
C PRO A 321 31.41 15.43 19.79
N LEU A 322 31.52 14.33 19.04
CA LEU A 322 31.97 13.02 19.56
C LEU A 322 33.44 13.02 19.98
N SER A 323 34.29 13.84 19.34
CA SER A 323 35.70 13.94 19.70
C SER A 323 35.94 14.71 21.00
N LEU A 324 34.94 15.43 21.47
CA LEU A 324 34.93 16.14 22.74
C LEU A 324 34.38 15.29 23.91
N ASP A 325 33.68 14.21 23.63
CA ASP A 325 33.01 13.35 24.63
C ASP A 325 33.97 12.25 25.10
N GLU A 326 34.42 12.34 26.37
CA GLU A 326 35.36 11.36 26.99
C GLU A 326 34.83 9.94 27.00
N THR A 327 33.52 9.76 26.89
CA THR A 327 32.85 8.45 26.88
C THR A 327 32.63 7.90 25.48
N SER A 328 33.07 8.63 24.45
CA SER A 328 32.95 8.24 23.05
C SER A 328 34.20 7.52 22.55
N ASP A 329 34.03 6.54 21.67
CA ASP A 329 35.11 5.89 20.93
C ASP A 329 35.91 6.86 20.04
N TYR A 330 35.37 8.04 19.78
CA TYR A 330 35.98 9.10 18.98
C TYR A 330 36.74 10.15 19.81
N TYR A 331 36.78 10.03 21.13
CA TYR A 331 37.43 11.00 22.00
C TYR A 331 38.87 11.31 21.55
N GLY A 332 39.19 12.57 21.42
CA GLY A 332 40.53 13.03 21.00
C GLY A 332 40.85 12.76 19.51
N LYS A 333 39.92 12.30 18.70
CA LYS A 333 40.15 11.98 17.28
C LYS A 333 39.42 13.01 16.37
N PRO A 334 40.16 13.91 15.69
CA PRO A 334 39.54 14.85 14.76
C PRO A 334 39.09 14.14 13.49
N ALA A 335 37.97 14.58 12.91
CA ALA A 335 37.46 14.09 11.64
C ALA A 335 38.05 14.84 10.44
N THR A 336 37.92 14.30 9.25
CA THR A 336 38.28 14.95 8.00
C THR A 336 37.12 15.81 7.50
N TRP A 337 37.40 17.07 7.06
CA TRP A 337 36.38 17.94 6.54
C TRP A 337 35.91 17.52 5.15
N GLN A 338 34.90 16.68 5.13
CA GLN A 338 34.33 16.06 3.94
C GLN A 338 32.85 15.79 4.11
N HIS A 339 32.16 15.57 3.00
CA HIS A 339 30.76 15.15 3.03
C HIS A 339 30.61 13.80 3.76
N GLY A 340 29.75 13.76 4.77
CA GLY A 340 29.50 12.59 5.61
C GLY A 340 28.04 12.15 5.64
N LEU A 341 27.09 13.04 5.31
CA LEU A 341 25.67 12.77 5.46
C LEU A 341 25.15 11.80 4.40
N ASP A 342 24.74 10.63 4.83
CA ASP A 342 23.97 9.68 4.02
C ASP A 342 22.72 9.25 4.81
N LEU A 343 21.56 9.70 4.38
CA LEU A 343 20.31 9.39 5.07
C LEU A 343 19.95 7.89 5.04
N ARG A 344 20.54 7.10 4.12
CA ARG A 344 20.36 5.65 4.09
C ARG A 344 20.89 4.96 5.34
N ASP A 345 21.87 5.58 6.00
CA ASP A 345 22.50 5.05 7.21
C ASP A 345 21.55 5.00 8.42
N LEU A 346 20.49 5.80 8.38
CA LEU A 346 19.43 5.81 9.39
C LEU A 346 18.44 4.66 9.25
N TYR A 347 18.39 4.01 8.11
CA TYR A 347 17.34 3.06 7.78
C TYR A 347 17.86 1.65 7.61
N ARG A 348 16.96 0.69 7.75
CA ARG A 348 17.22 -0.74 7.57
C ARG A 348 16.34 -1.32 6.46
N THR A 349 16.59 -2.57 6.10
CA THR A 349 15.65 -3.32 5.27
C THR A 349 14.41 -3.67 6.10
N GLY A 350 13.26 -3.20 5.67
CA GLY A 350 11.97 -3.61 6.20
C GLY A 350 11.50 -4.91 5.55
N VAL A 351 10.78 -5.73 6.30
CA VAL A 351 10.25 -7.01 5.82
C VAL A 351 8.76 -7.09 6.14
N THR A 352 7.95 -7.39 5.14
CA THR A 352 6.51 -7.66 5.33
C THR A 352 6.22 -9.12 5.00
N ASN A 353 5.56 -9.80 5.92
CA ASN A 353 5.14 -11.18 5.83
C ASN A 353 3.60 -11.22 5.90
N THR A 354 2.96 -11.70 4.84
CA THR A 354 1.49 -11.78 4.77
C THR A 354 1.06 -13.21 4.44
N THR A 355 0.17 -13.76 5.25
CA THR A 355 -0.48 -15.05 5.01
C THR A 355 -1.99 -14.85 4.94
N ASN A 356 -2.60 -15.34 3.87
CA ASN A 356 -4.04 -15.38 3.69
C ASN A 356 -4.51 -16.82 3.58
N VAL A 357 -5.61 -17.13 4.25
CA VAL A 357 -6.32 -18.40 4.13
C VAL A 357 -7.80 -18.10 3.91
N SER A 358 -8.40 -18.68 2.89
CA SER A 358 -9.81 -18.50 2.65
C SER A 358 -10.48 -19.80 2.21
N PHE A 359 -11.72 -19.98 2.64
CA PHE A 359 -12.59 -21.05 2.20
C PHE A 359 -13.84 -20.47 1.55
N SER A 360 -14.23 -21.00 0.41
CA SER A 360 -15.43 -20.58 -0.29
C SER A 360 -16.21 -21.77 -0.83
N LYS A 361 -17.55 -21.67 -0.81
CA LYS A 361 -18.46 -22.67 -1.36
C LYS A 361 -19.67 -21.98 -1.97
N SER A 362 -20.12 -22.48 -3.12
CA SER A 362 -21.32 -22.03 -3.80
C SER A 362 -22.13 -23.24 -4.24
N VAL A 363 -23.34 -23.39 -3.75
CA VAL A 363 -24.34 -24.35 -4.21
C VAL A 363 -25.60 -23.57 -4.59
N LYS A 364 -26.55 -24.19 -5.28
CA LYS A 364 -27.69 -23.54 -5.95
C LYS A 364 -28.28 -22.31 -5.23
N ASP A 365 -28.64 -22.43 -3.96
CA ASP A 365 -29.33 -21.40 -3.19
C ASP A 365 -28.51 -20.90 -1.99
N PHE A 366 -27.22 -21.23 -1.95
CA PHE A 366 -26.31 -20.90 -0.86
C PHE A 366 -24.91 -20.64 -1.38
N ASN A 367 -24.35 -19.49 -0.98
CA ASN A 367 -23.02 -19.07 -1.34
C ASN A 367 -22.33 -18.52 -0.08
N THR A 368 -21.14 -18.98 0.24
CA THR A 368 -20.41 -18.51 1.42
C THR A 368 -18.91 -18.41 1.17
N ARG A 369 -18.27 -17.45 1.81
CA ARG A 369 -16.82 -17.29 1.90
C ARG A 369 -16.42 -16.87 3.30
N VAL A 370 -15.35 -17.47 3.81
CA VAL A 370 -14.66 -17.08 5.04
C VAL A 370 -13.20 -16.85 4.69
N SER A 371 -12.62 -15.78 5.18
CA SER A 371 -11.20 -15.45 4.96
C SER A 371 -10.54 -14.97 6.22
N PHE A 372 -9.25 -15.27 6.35
CA PHE A 372 -8.39 -14.75 7.39
C PHE A 372 -7.05 -14.33 6.79
N THR A 373 -6.64 -13.09 7.04
CA THR A 373 -5.32 -12.58 6.63
C THR A 373 -4.57 -12.08 7.86
N ASN A 374 -3.31 -12.48 7.98
CA ASN A 374 -2.39 -11.94 8.97
C ASN A 374 -1.17 -11.35 8.26
N SER A 375 -0.89 -10.08 8.51
CA SER A 375 0.29 -9.38 8.01
C SER A 375 1.10 -8.86 9.19
N TYR A 376 2.39 -9.13 9.18
CA TYR A 376 3.38 -8.56 10.08
C TYR A 376 4.45 -7.85 9.27
N ARG A 377 4.80 -6.63 9.67
CA ARG A 377 5.79 -5.80 9.00
C ARG A 377 6.79 -5.27 10.00
N THR A 378 8.07 -5.40 9.69
CA THR A 378 9.12 -4.56 10.27
C THR A 378 9.34 -3.39 9.34
N GLY A 379 9.30 -2.16 9.86
CA GLY A 379 9.47 -0.97 9.02
C GLY A 379 10.93 -0.74 8.63
N VAL A 380 11.13 0.10 7.61
CA VAL A 380 12.49 0.56 7.21
C VAL A 380 13.12 1.46 8.28
N GLN A 381 12.31 2.18 9.06
CA GLN A 381 12.78 2.91 10.23
C GLN A 381 13.15 1.93 11.34
N PRO A 382 14.30 2.08 12.03
CA PRO A 382 14.63 1.29 13.20
C PRO A 382 13.53 1.34 14.26
N ASN A 383 13.39 0.27 15.03
CA ASN A 383 12.40 0.17 16.12
C ASN A 383 10.95 0.45 15.69
N SER A 384 10.60 0.16 14.45
CA SER A 384 9.23 0.27 13.96
C SER A 384 8.71 -1.06 13.46
N ASP A 385 7.47 -1.38 13.80
CA ASP A 385 6.77 -2.57 13.34
C ASP A 385 5.26 -2.33 13.24
N ALA A 386 4.57 -3.23 12.54
CA ALA A 386 3.13 -3.16 12.42
C ALA A 386 2.51 -4.55 12.25
N ILE A 387 1.31 -4.71 12.79
CA ILE A 387 0.49 -5.92 12.65
C ILE A 387 -0.85 -5.51 12.04
N ARG A 388 -1.33 -6.30 11.07
CA ARG A 388 -2.67 -6.16 10.53
C ARG A 388 -3.32 -7.53 10.35
N ARG A 389 -4.52 -7.69 10.87
CA ARG A 389 -5.30 -8.92 10.79
C ARG A 389 -6.68 -8.61 10.25
N PHE A 390 -7.13 -9.43 9.32
CA PHE A 390 -8.48 -9.36 8.77
C PHE A 390 -9.20 -10.69 8.97
N LEU A 391 -10.46 -10.60 9.33
CA LEU A 391 -11.41 -11.71 9.29
C LEU A 391 -12.58 -11.27 8.43
N GLY A 392 -12.88 -12.03 7.38
CA GLY A 392 -14.00 -11.80 6.47
C GLY A 392 -14.98 -12.97 6.51
N PHE A 393 -16.26 -12.65 6.56
CA PHE A 393 -17.35 -13.61 6.39
C PHE A 393 -18.39 -13.01 5.46
N LYS A 394 -18.74 -13.73 4.41
CA LYS A 394 -19.79 -13.32 3.46
C LYS A 394 -20.65 -14.53 3.12
N THR A 395 -21.96 -14.37 3.21
CA THR A 395 -22.91 -15.40 2.79
C THR A 395 -24.13 -14.79 2.11
N ASN A 396 -24.58 -15.48 1.07
CA ASN A 396 -25.82 -15.16 0.38
C ASN A 396 -26.63 -16.45 0.30
N PHE A 397 -27.91 -16.42 0.65
CA PHE A 397 -28.77 -17.59 0.55
C PHE A 397 -30.21 -17.21 0.26
N LYS A 398 -30.93 -18.17 -0.31
CA LYS A 398 -32.36 -18.05 -0.63
C LYS A 398 -33.15 -19.03 0.23
N PRO A 399 -33.72 -18.59 1.36
CA PRO A 399 -34.55 -19.44 2.21
C PRO A 399 -35.78 -19.98 1.46
N THR A 400 -36.28 -19.14 0.54
CA THR A 400 -37.38 -19.47 -0.38
C THR A 400 -37.09 -18.86 -1.75
N PRO A 401 -37.75 -19.33 -2.84
CA PRO A 401 -37.51 -18.80 -4.19
C PRO A 401 -37.75 -17.27 -4.34
N TRP A 402 -38.56 -16.69 -3.50
CA TRP A 402 -38.93 -15.26 -3.52
C TRP A 402 -38.19 -14.42 -2.48
N MET A 403 -37.30 -14.99 -1.66
CA MET A 403 -36.58 -14.27 -0.61
C MET A 403 -35.06 -14.45 -0.79
N ASN A 404 -34.32 -13.33 -0.75
CA ASN A 404 -32.85 -13.33 -0.74
C ASN A 404 -32.36 -12.72 0.56
N VAL A 405 -31.36 -13.36 1.17
CA VAL A 405 -30.65 -12.88 2.37
C VAL A 405 -29.16 -12.80 2.07
N SER A 406 -28.56 -11.66 2.37
CA SER A 406 -27.11 -11.45 2.27
C SER A 406 -26.59 -10.95 3.61
N LEU A 407 -25.54 -11.57 4.10
CA LEU A 407 -24.82 -11.17 5.31
C LEU A 407 -23.34 -11.04 4.99
N ASP A 408 -22.77 -9.94 5.39
CA ASP A 408 -21.34 -9.62 5.22
C ASP A 408 -20.82 -9.07 6.54
N TYR A 409 -19.69 -9.57 7.00
CA TYR A 409 -19.02 -9.09 8.20
C TYR A 409 -17.52 -9.09 8.00
N LYS A 410 -16.87 -7.98 8.34
CA LYS A 410 -15.43 -7.79 8.26
C LYS A 410 -14.91 -7.23 9.58
N TYR A 411 -13.96 -7.90 10.15
CA TYR A 411 -13.20 -7.42 11.27
C TYR A 411 -11.78 -7.11 10.83
N THR A 412 -11.28 -5.93 11.20
CA THR A 412 -9.89 -5.52 10.97
C THR A 412 -9.29 -5.08 12.28
N TYR A 413 -8.16 -5.68 12.63
CA TYR A 413 -7.26 -5.22 13.67
C TYR A 413 -5.98 -4.70 13.04
N ARG A 414 -5.58 -3.48 13.39
CA ARG A 414 -4.30 -2.89 13.01
C ARG A 414 -3.62 -2.32 14.24
N GLN A 415 -2.35 -2.63 14.41
CA GLN A 415 -1.47 -2.00 15.38
C GLN A 415 -0.23 -1.53 14.66
N ASP A 416 0.12 -0.26 14.84
CA ASP A 416 1.39 0.31 14.40
C ASP A 416 2.18 0.69 15.65
N HIS A 417 3.45 0.32 15.68
CA HIS A 417 4.42 0.69 16.69
C HIS A 417 5.53 1.50 16.01
N ASN A 418 5.79 2.68 16.55
CA ASN A 418 6.80 3.59 16.05
C ASN A 418 6.78 3.79 14.52
N ALA A 419 5.58 3.86 13.93
CA ALA A 419 5.44 4.20 12.53
C ALA A 419 6.08 5.56 12.24
N ALA A 420 6.80 5.68 11.11
CA ALA A 420 7.40 6.94 10.71
C ALA A 420 6.33 8.03 10.57
N GLU A 421 6.61 9.19 11.12
CA GLU A 421 5.78 10.37 10.92
C GLU A 421 6.25 11.13 9.67
N SER A 422 5.35 11.84 9.02
CA SER A 422 5.63 12.70 7.88
C SER A 422 5.17 14.12 8.16
N GLY A 423 5.75 15.10 7.45
CA GLY A 423 5.41 16.50 7.58
C GLY A 423 6.41 17.28 8.44
N TYR A 424 6.07 18.53 8.71
CA TYR A 424 6.83 19.45 9.53
C TYR A 424 6.33 19.38 10.97
N ASN A 425 7.19 19.46 11.96
CA ASN A 425 6.85 19.45 13.40
C ASN A 425 6.55 18.11 14.06
N GLY A 426 6.97 17.02 13.55
CA GLY A 426 6.86 15.77 14.31
C GLY A 426 8.17 15.51 15.06
N SER A 427 8.09 15.18 16.34
CA SER A 427 9.24 14.67 17.11
C SER A 427 9.90 13.44 16.49
N ARG A 428 9.38 12.94 15.38
CA ARG A 428 9.80 11.72 14.72
C ARG A 428 9.86 11.87 13.19
N THR A 429 9.83 13.09 12.68
CA THR A 429 10.02 13.41 11.25
C THR A 429 11.51 13.53 10.91
N VAL A 430 12.29 12.52 11.29
CA VAL A 430 13.76 12.52 11.16
C VAL A 430 14.21 12.78 9.72
N LEU A 431 13.47 12.24 8.73
CA LEU A 431 13.81 12.49 7.32
C LEU A 431 13.70 13.96 6.95
N GLN A 432 12.62 14.64 7.35
CA GLN A 432 12.42 16.06 7.10
C GLN A 432 13.47 16.88 7.83
N GLU A 433 13.76 16.57 9.10
CA GLU A 433 14.74 17.24 9.91
C GLU A 433 16.11 17.28 9.20
N TYR A 434 16.60 16.13 8.76
CA TYR A 434 17.92 16.07 8.10
C TYR A 434 17.93 16.53 6.64
N THR A 435 16.81 16.54 5.94
CA THR A 435 16.75 17.11 4.58
C THR A 435 16.65 18.62 4.59
N GLN A 436 16.15 19.21 5.66
CA GLN A 436 15.97 20.65 5.80
C GLN A 436 17.09 21.31 6.62
N TRP A 437 17.49 20.68 7.74
CA TRP A 437 18.34 21.30 8.75
C TRP A 437 19.66 20.54 9.01
N GLY A 438 19.87 19.39 8.37
CA GLY A 438 21.06 18.58 8.60
C GLY A 438 22.33 19.15 8.00
N GLN A 439 23.41 19.12 8.78
CA GLN A 439 24.75 19.46 8.30
C GLN A 439 25.34 18.33 7.47
N THR A 440 25.82 18.63 6.25
CA THR A 440 26.28 17.62 5.29
C THR A 440 27.63 16.99 5.61
N ASN A 441 28.42 17.54 6.56
CA ASN A 441 29.64 16.94 7.09
C ASN A 441 29.40 15.88 8.17
N VAL A 442 28.18 15.80 8.72
CA VAL A 442 27.87 14.86 9.80
C VAL A 442 27.76 13.44 9.25
N ASN A 443 28.57 12.51 9.80
CA ASN A 443 28.42 11.09 9.54
C ASN A 443 27.47 10.47 10.56
N LEU A 444 26.25 10.18 10.16
CA LEU A 444 25.20 9.68 11.07
C LEU A 444 25.54 8.31 11.68
N LYS A 445 26.36 7.49 11.02
CA LYS A 445 26.79 6.18 11.57
C LYS A 445 27.52 6.31 12.90
N ASP A 446 28.27 7.39 13.07
CA ASP A 446 29.08 7.61 14.26
C ASP A 446 28.22 7.93 15.48
N TYR A 447 26.96 8.34 15.27
CA TYR A 447 25.98 8.68 16.30
C TYR A 447 25.06 7.54 16.71
N LYS A 448 25.32 6.29 16.28
CA LYS A 448 24.54 5.11 16.69
C LYS A 448 24.64 4.83 18.18
N ASP A 449 25.79 5.05 18.76
CA ASP A 449 25.97 5.08 20.21
C ASP A 449 25.51 6.44 20.74
N TYR A 450 24.18 6.59 20.83
CA TYR A 450 23.55 7.89 21.11
C TYR A 450 23.45 8.25 22.59
N LYS A 451 23.68 7.28 23.51
CA LYS A 451 23.43 7.49 24.94
C LYS A 451 24.73 7.44 25.74
N ARG A 452 24.98 8.45 26.55
CA ARG A 452 26.10 8.49 27.47
C ARG A 452 25.84 7.62 28.71
N PRO A 453 26.86 7.27 29.49
CA PRO A 453 26.69 6.52 30.73
C PRO A 453 25.78 7.20 31.76
N ASP A 454 25.70 8.53 31.74
CA ASP A 454 24.83 9.33 32.62
C ASP A 454 23.37 9.38 32.13
N GLY A 455 23.07 8.77 30.96
CA GLY A 455 21.75 8.74 30.35
C GLY A 455 21.46 9.90 29.39
N SER A 456 22.32 10.92 29.31
CA SER A 456 22.16 12.03 28.37
C SER A 456 22.42 11.56 26.92
N TRP A 457 21.89 12.30 25.95
CA TRP A 457 22.02 11.94 24.54
C TRP A 457 23.18 12.67 23.88
N ARG A 458 23.95 11.95 23.07
CA ARG A 458 24.92 12.53 22.15
C ARG A 458 24.19 13.15 20.98
N THR A 459 24.56 14.37 20.59
CA THR A 459 24.03 15.00 19.38
C THR A 459 25.14 15.59 18.54
N TRP A 460 24.88 15.73 17.26
CA TRP A 460 25.76 16.41 16.32
C TRP A 460 25.63 17.93 16.42
N ASN A 461 24.50 18.44 16.91
CA ASN A 461 24.16 19.85 17.00
C ASN A 461 24.28 20.30 18.46
N ILE A 462 25.46 20.77 18.83
CA ILE A 462 25.77 21.26 20.17
C ILE A 462 25.91 22.79 20.17
N ASN A 463 25.79 23.42 21.31
CA ASN A 463 25.93 24.87 21.40
C ASN A 463 27.34 25.37 21.07
N SER A 464 28.39 24.69 21.54
CA SER A 464 29.80 25.01 21.25
C SER A 464 30.74 23.92 21.78
N VAL A 465 32.02 24.05 21.48
CA VAL A 465 33.07 23.18 22.07
C VAL A 465 33.12 23.21 23.61
N ASN A 466 32.75 24.34 24.21
CA ASN A 466 32.74 24.55 25.65
C ASN A 466 31.35 24.25 26.28
N ASN A 467 30.34 24.07 25.47
CA ASN A 467 28.99 23.73 25.90
C ASN A 467 28.42 22.66 24.98
N GLN A 468 28.57 21.39 25.35
CA GLN A 468 28.16 20.25 24.55
C GLN A 468 26.68 19.87 24.73
N SER A 469 25.90 20.70 25.44
CA SER A 469 24.45 20.50 25.44
C SER A 469 23.88 20.72 24.05
N ALA A 470 22.83 19.97 23.72
CA ALA A 470 22.17 20.07 22.42
C ALA A 470 21.65 21.49 22.18
N ALA A 471 21.77 21.99 20.95
CA ALA A 471 21.28 23.31 20.55
C ALA A 471 19.83 23.25 20.07
N PHE A 472 19.55 22.54 18.97
CA PHE A 472 18.22 22.48 18.35
C PHE A 472 17.77 21.05 17.98
N HIS A 473 18.72 20.12 17.80
CA HIS A 473 18.43 18.81 17.22
C HIS A 473 18.84 17.66 18.14
N ASP A 474 17.92 16.73 18.34
CA ASP A 474 18.18 15.49 19.03
C ASP A 474 18.94 14.50 18.13
N ASN A 475 19.51 13.46 18.73
CA ASN A 475 20.10 12.38 17.99
C ASN A 475 18.99 11.53 17.30
N PRO A 476 19.09 11.24 15.99
CA PRO A 476 18.05 10.49 15.26
C PRO A 476 17.85 9.08 15.79
N TYR A 477 18.89 8.42 16.28
CA TYR A 477 18.76 7.08 16.86
C TYR A 477 18.08 7.11 18.23
N ALA A 478 18.31 8.18 19.04
CA ALA A 478 17.55 8.38 20.26
C ALA A 478 16.06 8.56 19.96
N LEU A 479 15.72 9.35 18.94
CA LEU A 479 14.33 9.51 18.50
C LEU A 479 13.70 8.19 18.06
N PHE A 480 14.44 7.29 17.41
CA PHE A 480 13.92 5.99 17.02
C PHE A 480 13.76 5.01 18.17
N HIS A 481 14.62 5.04 19.17
CA HIS A 481 14.70 3.99 20.19
C HIS A 481 14.09 4.37 21.53
N GLU A 482 14.12 5.64 21.91
CA GLU A 482 13.65 6.09 23.22
C GLU A 482 12.16 6.52 23.21
N TYR A 483 11.64 6.93 22.04
CA TYR A 483 10.21 7.20 21.92
C TYR A 483 9.42 5.90 21.75
N ASN A 484 8.25 5.84 22.41
CA ASN A 484 7.32 4.76 22.22
C ASN A 484 5.96 5.32 21.77
N HIS A 485 5.55 4.97 20.57
CA HIS A 485 4.31 5.43 19.97
C HIS A 485 3.56 4.23 19.43
N ARG A 486 2.46 3.87 20.05
CA ARG A 486 1.63 2.74 19.62
C ARG A 486 0.23 3.22 19.28
N THR A 487 -0.21 2.86 18.09
CA THR A 487 -1.56 3.14 17.59
C THR A 487 -2.28 1.83 17.32
N ILE A 488 -3.49 1.69 17.83
CA ILE A 488 -4.33 0.50 17.63
C ILE A 488 -5.65 0.95 17.01
N TYR A 489 -6.04 0.28 15.93
CA TYR A 489 -7.34 0.42 15.32
C TYR A 489 -8.06 -0.91 15.26
N GLN A 490 -9.36 -0.87 15.48
CA GLN A 490 -10.27 -1.98 15.30
C GLN A 490 -11.48 -1.51 14.50
N TRP A 491 -11.79 -2.18 13.40
CA TRP A 491 -12.97 -1.92 12.60
C TRP A 491 -13.85 -3.16 12.56
N ASN A 492 -15.14 -2.95 12.81
CA ASN A 492 -16.19 -3.93 12.56
C ASN A 492 -17.10 -3.34 11.49
N VAL A 493 -17.05 -3.88 10.28
CA VAL A 493 -17.86 -3.44 9.15
C VAL A 493 -18.81 -4.56 8.79
N PHE A 494 -20.11 -4.29 8.77
CA PHE A 494 -21.09 -5.29 8.45
C PHE A 494 -22.20 -4.73 7.55
N SER A 495 -22.78 -5.63 6.77
CA SER A 495 -23.97 -5.39 5.96
C SER A 495 -24.90 -6.60 6.04
N GLY A 496 -26.14 -6.35 6.38
CA GLY A 496 -27.22 -7.33 6.31
C GLY A 496 -28.29 -6.85 5.35
N ASP A 497 -28.67 -7.68 4.39
CA ASP A 497 -29.66 -7.34 3.38
C ASP A 497 -30.70 -8.44 3.27
N VAL A 498 -31.96 -8.10 3.41
CA VAL A 498 -33.09 -9.00 3.14
C VAL A 498 -33.95 -8.38 2.06
N SER A 499 -34.20 -9.12 1.00
CA SER A 499 -35.09 -8.68 -0.07
C SER A 499 -36.08 -9.75 -0.48
N VAL A 500 -37.28 -9.34 -0.83
CA VAL A 500 -38.38 -10.20 -1.26
C VAL A 500 -38.88 -9.78 -2.63
N ASP A 501 -39.08 -10.75 -3.50
CA ASP A 501 -39.67 -10.57 -4.80
C ASP A 501 -41.21 -10.62 -4.64
N LEU A 502 -41.87 -9.56 -5.07
CA LEU A 502 -43.32 -9.37 -4.98
C LEU A 502 -43.96 -9.53 -6.37
N PRO A 503 -45.28 -9.71 -6.46
CA PRO A 503 -46.01 -9.67 -7.74
C PRO A 503 -45.73 -8.37 -8.52
N TYR A 504 -45.98 -8.40 -9.83
CA TYR A 504 -45.88 -7.26 -10.76
C TYR A 504 -44.45 -6.68 -10.89
N ASN A 505 -43.43 -7.54 -10.81
CA ASN A 505 -42.01 -7.16 -10.90
C ASN A 505 -41.55 -6.15 -9.82
N LEU A 506 -42.23 -6.12 -8.70
CA LEU A 506 -41.85 -5.36 -7.53
C LEU A 506 -40.85 -6.17 -6.68
N LYS A 507 -39.90 -5.46 -6.08
CA LYS A 507 -38.99 -6.03 -5.08
C LYS A 507 -38.88 -5.07 -3.88
N ALA A 508 -39.21 -5.57 -2.70
CA ALA A 508 -39.00 -4.83 -1.45
C ALA A 508 -37.75 -5.35 -0.71
N GLY A 509 -37.11 -4.50 0.04
CA GLY A 509 -35.95 -4.92 0.83
C GLY A 509 -35.60 -3.97 1.95
N VAL A 510 -34.89 -4.52 2.93
CA VAL A 510 -34.29 -3.76 4.04
C VAL A 510 -32.82 -4.12 4.11
N ARG A 511 -31.98 -3.10 4.22
CA ARG A 511 -30.54 -3.22 4.43
C ARG A 511 -30.13 -2.51 5.69
N VAL A 512 -29.28 -3.16 6.48
CA VAL A 512 -28.62 -2.57 7.64
C VAL A 512 -27.12 -2.60 7.37
N ASN A 513 -26.47 -1.45 7.43
CA ASN A 513 -25.03 -1.31 7.33
C ASN A 513 -24.49 -0.75 8.64
N GLY A 514 -23.33 -1.22 9.06
CA GLY A 514 -22.65 -0.67 10.23
C GLY A 514 -21.15 -0.61 10.04
N ASN A 515 -20.56 0.44 10.60
CA ASN A 515 -19.13 0.61 10.76
C ASN A 515 -18.86 1.06 12.19
N ILE A 516 -18.29 0.16 12.99
CA ILE A 516 -17.93 0.42 14.38
C ILE A 516 -16.41 0.43 14.45
N ARG A 517 -15.82 1.57 14.85
CA ARG A 517 -14.38 1.75 14.97
C ARG A 517 -13.98 2.01 16.42
N GLY A 518 -13.00 1.28 16.90
CA GLY A 518 -12.22 1.60 18.07
C GLY A 518 -10.83 2.13 17.66
N TYR A 519 -10.35 3.14 18.35
CA TYR A 519 -9.03 3.71 18.19
C TYR A 519 -8.39 3.92 19.55
N LYS A 520 -7.10 3.58 19.67
CA LYS A 520 -6.27 3.88 20.83
C LYS A 520 -4.90 4.34 20.38
N LEU A 521 -4.44 5.46 20.89
CA LEU A 521 -3.08 5.95 20.78
C LEU A 521 -2.44 5.93 22.16
N GLU A 522 -1.22 5.42 22.25
CA GLU A 522 -0.34 5.57 23.41
C GLU A 522 0.96 6.20 22.91
N ARG A 523 1.37 7.30 23.55
CA ARG A 523 2.60 8.00 23.25
C ARG A 523 3.37 8.28 24.52
N GLU A 524 4.59 7.79 24.54
CA GLU A 524 5.55 8.02 25.61
C GLU A 524 6.72 8.81 25.03
N ARG A 525 7.04 9.92 25.66
CA ARG A 525 8.21 10.74 25.37
C ARG A 525 9.14 10.66 26.57
N PRO A 526 10.40 10.18 26.39
CA PRO A 526 11.36 10.08 27.48
C PRO A 526 11.92 11.44 27.88
N SER A 527 12.60 11.48 29.01
CA SER A 527 13.49 12.58 29.37
C SER A 527 14.74 12.60 28.47
N GLY A 528 15.38 13.75 28.33
CA GLY A 528 16.61 13.92 27.58
C GLY A 528 16.48 14.54 26.19
N SER A 529 15.26 14.68 25.65
CA SER A 529 15.03 15.43 24.42
C SER A 529 15.12 16.93 24.67
N ILE A 530 15.77 17.64 23.77
CA ILE A 530 15.82 19.10 23.80
C ILE A 530 14.50 19.70 23.29
N ASN A 531 13.86 19.05 22.35
CA ASN A 531 12.68 19.59 21.66
C ASN A 531 11.38 19.31 22.40
N PHE A 532 11.35 18.31 23.27
CA PHE A 532 10.13 17.87 23.91
C PHE A 532 10.37 17.47 25.36
N ARG A 533 9.51 17.97 26.23
CA ARG A 533 9.47 17.48 27.61
C ARG A 533 8.97 16.05 27.67
N SER A 534 9.49 15.31 28.64
CA SER A 534 8.99 13.95 28.92
C SER A 534 7.51 13.98 29.26
N ASN A 535 6.73 13.14 28.61
CA ASN A 535 5.29 13.05 28.85
C ASN A 535 4.71 11.71 28.38
N TYR A 536 3.54 11.41 28.92
CA TYR A 536 2.68 10.34 28.44
C TYR A 536 1.37 10.92 27.95
N ARG A 537 0.87 10.38 26.84
CA ARG A 537 -0.45 10.70 26.29
C ARG A 537 -1.16 9.42 25.87
N GLN A 538 -2.42 9.32 26.23
CA GLN A 538 -3.32 8.30 25.75
C GLN A 538 -4.56 8.96 25.14
N ASP A 539 -4.85 8.64 23.88
CA ASP A 539 -6.09 9.01 23.21
C ASP A 539 -6.90 7.74 22.98
N GLN A 540 -8.18 7.81 23.21
CA GLN A 540 -9.10 6.72 22.90
C GLN A 540 -10.34 7.29 22.25
N SER A 541 -10.76 6.73 21.12
CA SER A 541 -12.01 7.12 20.48
C SER A 541 -12.80 5.92 19.99
N SER A 542 -14.11 6.08 19.97
CA SER A 542 -15.05 5.15 19.37
C SER A 542 -15.93 5.88 18.36
N LEU A 543 -16.23 5.19 17.28
CA LEU A 543 -17.16 5.67 16.26
C LEU A 543 -18.16 4.55 15.96
N ILE A 544 -19.44 4.91 15.98
CA ILE A 544 -20.53 4.03 15.57
C ILE A 544 -21.28 4.75 14.45
N ASP A 545 -21.32 4.14 13.26
CA ASP A 545 -22.05 4.63 12.09
C ASP A 545 -22.97 3.53 11.60
N LEU A 546 -24.25 3.64 11.92
CA LEU A 546 -25.28 2.67 11.58
C LEU A 546 -26.23 3.29 10.57
N THR A 547 -26.58 2.54 9.53
CA THR A 547 -27.54 2.98 8.51
C THR A 547 -28.55 1.87 8.28
N VAL A 548 -29.82 2.22 8.36
CA VAL A 548 -30.94 1.34 7.98
C VAL A 548 -31.61 1.91 6.76
N GLN A 549 -31.71 1.14 5.68
CA GLN A 549 -32.30 1.54 4.41
C GLN A 549 -33.43 0.59 4.01
N GLY A 550 -34.62 1.15 3.84
CA GLY A 550 -35.74 0.49 3.16
C GLY A 550 -35.73 0.82 1.68
N ARG A 551 -36.10 -0.16 0.84
CA ARG A 551 -36.19 0.06 -0.61
C ARG A 551 -37.40 -0.68 -1.22
N LEU A 552 -37.98 -0.05 -2.23
CA LEU A 552 -38.98 -0.65 -3.11
C LEU A 552 -38.52 -0.39 -4.54
N THR A 553 -38.32 -1.43 -5.31
CA THR A 553 -37.90 -1.31 -6.71
C THR A 553 -38.90 -1.98 -7.65
N TRP A 554 -39.05 -1.43 -8.84
CA TRP A 554 -39.85 -1.99 -9.89
C TRP A 554 -39.10 -1.87 -11.21
N GLY A 555 -39.16 -2.91 -12.05
CA GLY A 555 -38.49 -2.91 -13.35
C GLY A 555 -39.30 -3.67 -14.37
N GLN A 556 -39.53 -3.07 -15.55
CA GLN A 556 -40.30 -3.67 -16.63
C GLN A 556 -39.66 -3.36 -17.98
N SER A 557 -39.54 -4.39 -18.82
CA SER A 557 -39.17 -4.24 -20.23
C SER A 557 -40.40 -4.22 -21.12
N PHE A 558 -40.35 -3.34 -22.12
CA PHE A 558 -41.39 -3.13 -23.12
C PHE A 558 -40.84 -3.29 -24.54
N PHE A 559 -41.72 -3.52 -25.51
CA PHE A 559 -41.39 -3.58 -26.93
C PHE A 559 -40.26 -4.56 -27.28
N LYS A 560 -40.31 -5.79 -26.74
CA LYS A 560 -39.28 -6.82 -26.93
C LYS A 560 -37.90 -6.31 -26.49
N ASP A 561 -37.79 -5.81 -25.28
CA ASP A 561 -36.59 -5.28 -24.62
C ASP A 561 -35.94 -4.03 -25.25
N LYS A 562 -36.68 -3.36 -26.15
CA LYS A 562 -36.24 -2.06 -26.71
C LYS A 562 -36.30 -0.90 -25.72
N LEU A 563 -37.20 -0.99 -24.72
CA LEU A 563 -37.36 -0.01 -23.66
C LEU A 563 -37.43 -0.74 -22.31
N THR A 564 -36.52 -0.46 -21.40
CA THR A 564 -36.60 -0.90 -20.02
C THR A 564 -36.80 0.30 -19.11
N VAL A 565 -37.78 0.23 -18.23
CA VAL A 565 -38.05 1.25 -17.23
C VAL A 565 -37.81 0.66 -15.85
N ASP A 566 -36.95 1.33 -15.09
CA ASP A 566 -36.66 1.00 -13.69
C ASP A 566 -37.06 2.17 -12.80
N ALA A 567 -37.81 1.90 -11.75
CA ALA A 567 -38.15 2.84 -10.70
C ALA A 567 -37.71 2.32 -9.34
N ALA A 568 -37.25 3.21 -8.47
CA ALA A 568 -36.81 2.85 -7.13
C ALA A 568 -37.20 3.95 -6.13
N LEU A 569 -37.70 3.52 -4.97
CA LEU A 569 -37.97 4.36 -3.82
C LEU A 569 -37.09 3.89 -2.68
N PHE A 570 -36.43 4.83 -2.02
CA PHE A 570 -35.56 4.58 -0.87
C PHE A 570 -35.95 5.44 0.32
N ALA A 571 -35.82 4.86 1.51
CA ALA A 571 -35.87 5.58 2.77
C ALA A 571 -34.66 5.15 3.60
N GLU A 572 -33.96 6.11 4.18
CA GLU A 572 -32.73 5.83 4.95
C GLU A 572 -32.76 6.58 6.28
N VAL A 573 -32.37 5.89 7.33
CA VAL A 573 -32.09 6.46 8.64
C VAL A 573 -30.66 6.13 9.00
N ARG A 574 -29.91 7.11 9.47
CA ARG A 574 -28.52 6.96 9.91
C ARG A 574 -28.37 7.46 11.33
N ASP A 575 -27.70 6.65 12.14
CA ASP A 575 -27.23 7.03 13.46
C ASP A 575 -25.70 7.10 13.46
N TYR A 576 -25.15 8.22 13.92
CA TYR A 576 -23.71 8.47 13.92
C TYR A 576 -23.28 9.03 15.27
N THR A 577 -22.50 8.26 16.00
CA THR A 577 -21.96 8.63 17.31
C THR A 577 -20.44 8.58 17.27
N TYR A 578 -19.79 9.62 17.78
CA TYR A 578 -18.35 9.71 17.92
C TYR A 578 -18.00 10.22 19.32
N ASP A 579 -17.26 9.39 20.05
CA ASP A 579 -16.76 9.71 21.39
C ASP A 579 -15.25 9.69 21.39
N ASN A 580 -14.63 10.59 22.14
CA ASN A 580 -13.21 10.56 22.37
C ASN A 580 -12.84 10.92 23.82
N LEU A 581 -11.76 10.32 24.29
CA LEU A 581 -11.15 10.57 25.59
C LEU A 581 -9.66 10.84 25.36
N TYR A 582 -9.19 11.95 25.93
CA TYR A 582 -7.78 12.29 25.98
C TYR A 582 -7.31 12.27 27.43
N ALA A 583 -6.20 11.58 27.67
CA ALA A 583 -5.52 11.58 28.96
C ALA A 583 -4.03 11.85 28.72
N TYR A 584 -3.46 12.75 29.47
CA TYR A 584 -2.04 13.10 29.33
C TYR A 584 -1.47 13.57 30.67
N THR A 585 -0.17 13.42 30.82
CA THR A 585 0.56 14.01 31.94
C THR A 585 0.70 15.51 31.74
N ASN A 586 0.92 16.25 32.82
CA ASN A 586 1.12 17.69 32.72
C ASN A 586 2.32 18.02 31.80
N THR A 587 2.07 18.82 30.76
CA THR A 587 3.09 19.20 29.77
C THR A 587 3.98 20.35 30.22
N ASN A 588 3.71 20.96 31.39
CA ASN A 588 4.50 22.08 31.91
C ASN A 588 5.75 21.63 32.68
N TYR A 589 5.81 20.36 33.07
CA TYR A 589 6.92 19.78 33.84
C TYR A 589 7.34 18.46 33.22
N ASP A 590 8.64 18.16 33.28
CA ASP A 590 9.14 16.83 32.94
C ASP A 590 8.64 15.78 33.94
N LEU A 591 8.55 14.53 33.49
CA LEU A 591 8.28 13.42 34.39
C LEU A 591 9.41 13.31 35.41
N SER A 592 9.07 13.14 36.67
CA SER A 592 10.07 12.95 37.72
C SER A 592 10.81 11.61 37.61
N LEU A 593 10.14 10.61 37.00
CA LEU A 593 10.70 9.30 36.69
C LEU A 593 10.13 8.85 35.35
N ASP A 594 11.00 8.44 34.42
CA ASP A 594 10.59 7.84 33.17
C ASP A 594 9.82 6.53 33.45
N ASN A 595 8.79 6.27 32.63
CA ASN A 595 7.86 5.14 32.76
C ASN A 595 6.93 5.15 33.98
N TYR A 596 6.90 6.26 34.76
CA TYR A 596 5.90 6.49 35.80
C TYR A 596 4.99 7.65 35.39
N TYR A 597 3.75 7.35 35.05
CA TYR A 597 2.80 8.31 34.48
C TYR A 597 1.65 8.58 35.43
N ASN A 598 1.62 9.80 35.98
CA ASN A 598 0.43 10.30 36.69
C ASN A 598 -0.41 11.08 35.67
N LEU A 599 -1.49 10.49 35.20
CA LEU A 599 -2.45 11.15 34.32
C LEU A 599 -3.20 12.24 35.08
N ALA A 600 -3.30 13.43 34.47
CA ALA A 600 -4.08 14.55 34.98
C ALA A 600 -5.51 14.49 34.48
#